data_f21e3d0c036d8c021c3633ede3d6849d
#
_entry.id   f21e3d0c036d8c021c3633ede3d6849d
#
_cell.length_a   1.000
_cell.length_b   1.000
_cell.length_c   1.000
_cell.angle_alpha   90.00
_cell.angle_beta   90.00
_cell.angle_gamma   90.00
#
_symmetry.space_group_name_H-M   'P 1'
#
loop_
_entity.id
_entity.type
_entity.pdbx_description
1 polymer ?
#
loop_
_entity_poly.entity_id
_entity_poly.type
_entity_poly.pdbx_seq_one_letter_code
_entity_poly.pdbx_strand_id
1 'polypeptide(L)'
;MGVKTISKLKKELDKWFSLYIRLKLSTPEGIVSCCTCGKLGHYKVGMQNGHFQSRRHHSTRWNEQNCAVQCIACNCFSQGEQYKMSIYIDNKYGKGTAESLEMEARKIVKMSRIDYEEKITYYKSIVNKLKLEKNIE
;
A
#
# COMPACT_ATOMS: atom_id res chain seq x y z
N MET A 1 -13.79 -28.30 -2.83
CA MET A 1 -13.23 -26.95 -2.78
C MET A 1 -12.04 -26.93 -1.84
N GLY A 2 -10.91 -26.53 -2.33
CA GLY A 2 -9.69 -26.54 -1.54
C GLY A 2 -9.52 -25.31 -0.67
N VAL A 3 -8.70 -25.45 0.36
CA VAL A 3 -8.27 -24.35 1.20
C VAL A 3 -7.26 -23.50 0.41
N LYS A 4 -7.34 -22.18 0.49
CA LYS A 4 -6.39 -21.29 -0.19
C LYS A 4 -4.97 -21.51 0.36
N THR A 5 -3.99 -21.52 -0.54
CA THR A 5 -2.59 -21.61 -0.14
C THR A 5 -2.13 -20.28 0.48
N ILE A 6 -1.06 -20.32 1.25
CA ILE A 6 -0.46 -19.10 1.81
C ILE A 6 -0.10 -18.13 0.69
N SER A 7 0.41 -18.62 -0.44
CA SER A 7 0.73 -17.79 -1.60
C SER A 7 -0.51 -17.05 -2.13
N LYS A 8 -1.65 -17.72 -2.21
CA LYS A 8 -2.91 -17.08 -2.63
C LYS A 8 -3.41 -16.06 -1.61
N LEU A 9 -3.27 -16.36 -0.32
CA LEU A 9 -3.64 -15.42 0.74
C LEU A 9 -2.79 -14.15 0.70
N LYS A 10 -1.49 -14.28 0.43
CA LYS A 10 -0.60 -13.12 0.26
C LYS A 10 -1.06 -12.23 -0.89
N LYS A 11 -1.40 -12.83 -2.04
CA LYS A 11 -1.88 -12.10 -3.20
C LYS A 11 -3.20 -11.39 -2.92
N GLU A 12 -4.11 -12.07 -2.22
CA GLU A 12 -5.40 -11.48 -1.85
C GLU A 12 -5.21 -10.30 -0.90
N LEU A 13 -4.33 -10.45 0.09
CA LEU A 13 -4.02 -9.35 1.02
C LEU A 13 -3.39 -8.18 0.27
N ASP A 14 -2.44 -8.43 -0.62
CA ASP A 14 -1.84 -7.37 -1.45
C ASP A 14 -2.91 -6.61 -2.24
N LYS A 15 -3.87 -7.32 -2.80
CA LYS A 15 -4.97 -6.72 -3.57
C LYS A 15 -5.79 -5.75 -2.71
N TRP A 16 -6.28 -6.20 -1.57
CA TRP A 16 -7.13 -5.37 -0.71
C TRP A 16 -6.35 -4.23 -0.06
N PHE A 17 -5.13 -4.50 0.36
CA PHE A 17 -4.27 -3.47 0.93
C PHE A 17 -3.92 -2.40 -0.10
N SER A 18 -3.59 -2.79 -1.33
CA SER A 18 -3.31 -1.86 -2.43
C SER A 18 -4.52 -0.98 -2.74
N LEU A 19 -5.72 -1.58 -2.80
CA LEU A 19 -6.95 -0.83 -3.00
C LEU A 19 -7.17 0.18 -1.88
N TYR A 20 -6.94 -0.22 -0.64
CA TYR A 20 -7.06 0.67 0.50
C TYR A 20 -6.11 1.87 0.38
N ILE A 21 -4.82 1.63 0.09
CA ILE A 21 -3.83 2.71 -0.04
C ILE A 21 -4.22 3.68 -1.16
N ARG A 22 -4.72 3.16 -2.29
CA ARG A 22 -5.09 4.00 -3.43
C ARG A 22 -6.41 4.74 -3.23
N LEU A 23 -7.33 4.19 -2.46
CA LEU A 23 -8.65 4.78 -2.25
C LEU A 23 -8.71 5.78 -1.10
N LYS A 24 -7.91 5.59 -0.05
CA LYS A 24 -8.07 6.40 1.17
C LYS A 24 -7.92 7.90 0.94
N LEU A 25 -7.11 8.31 -0.02
CA LEU A 25 -6.90 9.72 -0.35
C LEU A 25 -7.53 10.13 -1.69
N SER A 26 -8.29 9.25 -2.33
CA SER A 26 -8.91 9.57 -3.62
C SER A 26 -10.07 10.54 -3.47
N THR A 27 -10.32 11.30 -4.54
CA THR A 27 -11.54 12.09 -4.66
C THR A 27 -12.73 11.15 -4.90
N PRO A 28 -13.99 11.64 -4.78
CA PRO A 28 -15.16 10.83 -5.15
C PRO A 28 -15.12 10.34 -6.61
N GLU A 29 -14.41 11.06 -7.49
CA GLU A 29 -14.25 10.67 -8.89
C GLU A 29 -13.15 9.61 -9.07
N GLY A 30 -12.49 9.20 -7.98
CA GLY A 30 -11.44 8.20 -8.02
C GLY A 30 -10.06 8.72 -8.41
N ILE A 31 -9.85 10.04 -8.31
CA ILE A 31 -8.58 10.67 -8.68
C ILE A 31 -7.61 10.68 -7.50
N VAL A 32 -6.37 10.28 -7.77
CA VAL A 32 -5.29 10.25 -6.80
C VAL A 32 -4.05 10.92 -7.38
N SER A 33 -3.11 11.28 -6.50
CA SER A 33 -1.86 11.92 -6.88
C SER A 33 -0.68 11.02 -6.52
N CYS A 34 0.28 10.89 -7.44
CA CYS A 34 1.53 10.19 -7.16
C CYS A 34 2.29 10.94 -6.06
N CYS A 35 2.67 10.23 -5.00
CA CYS A 35 3.32 10.86 -3.84
C CYS A 35 4.73 11.39 -4.16
N THR A 36 5.36 10.94 -5.24
CA THR A 36 6.75 11.32 -5.55
C THR A 36 6.89 12.26 -6.74
N CYS A 37 5.92 12.33 -7.65
CA CYS A 37 5.99 13.28 -8.76
C CYS A 37 4.76 14.18 -8.91
N GLY A 38 3.69 13.91 -8.15
CA GLY A 38 2.47 14.72 -8.18
C GLY A 38 1.53 14.45 -9.35
N LYS A 39 1.86 13.52 -10.23
CA LYS A 39 0.98 13.19 -11.37
C LYS A 39 -0.39 12.74 -10.86
N LEU A 40 -1.45 13.29 -11.47
CA LEU A 40 -2.83 12.90 -11.16
C LEU A 40 -3.27 11.77 -12.08
N GLY A 41 -4.10 10.88 -11.56
CA GLY A 41 -4.67 9.79 -12.35
C GLY A 41 -5.75 9.06 -11.56
N HIS A 42 -6.46 8.19 -12.27
CA HIS A 42 -7.49 7.37 -11.64
C HIS A 42 -6.85 6.21 -10.87
N TYR A 43 -7.37 5.91 -9.68
CA TYR A 43 -6.77 4.89 -8.80
C TYR A 43 -6.66 3.49 -9.43
N LYS A 44 -7.46 3.20 -10.47
CA LYS A 44 -7.42 1.91 -11.19
C LYS A 44 -6.49 1.92 -12.40
N VAL A 45 -6.08 3.09 -12.88
CA VAL A 45 -5.35 3.21 -14.14
C VAL A 45 -4.04 3.95 -13.95
N GLY A 46 -2.94 3.23 -14.10
CA GLY A 46 -1.60 3.83 -14.03
C GLY A 46 -1.13 4.23 -12.65
N MET A 47 -1.90 3.94 -11.62
CA MET A 47 -1.55 4.21 -10.23
C MET A 47 -1.41 2.90 -9.47
N GLN A 48 -0.36 2.79 -8.69
CA GLN A 48 0.01 1.58 -7.97
C GLN A 48 0.26 1.86 -6.50
N ASN A 49 0.29 0.80 -5.70
CA ASN A 49 0.73 0.89 -4.31
C ASN A 49 2.25 0.83 -4.29
N GLY A 50 2.90 1.98 -4.05
CA GLY A 50 4.35 2.05 -3.94
C GLY A 50 4.80 1.69 -2.54
N HIS A 51 5.82 0.82 -2.44
CA HIS A 51 6.41 0.42 -1.18
C HIS A 51 7.77 1.10 -1.00
N PHE A 52 7.98 1.76 0.14
CA PHE A 52 9.29 2.33 0.46
C PHE A 52 10.30 1.22 0.74
N GLN A 53 10.01 0.35 1.71
CA GLN A 53 10.76 -0.88 1.90
C GLN A 53 10.12 -1.98 1.07
N SER A 54 10.96 -2.75 0.39
CA SER A 54 10.54 -3.76 -0.59
C SER A 54 9.52 -4.75 -0.02
N ARG A 55 8.64 -5.27 -0.90
CA ARG A 55 7.63 -6.26 -0.53
C ARG A 55 8.20 -7.57 0.00
N ARG A 56 9.49 -7.82 -0.17
CA ARG A 56 10.11 -9.02 0.41
C ARG A 56 10.18 -8.96 1.95
N HIS A 57 10.08 -7.75 2.52
CA HIS A 57 10.12 -7.55 3.97
C HIS A 57 8.71 -7.59 4.54
N HIS A 58 8.30 -8.75 5.07
CA HIS A 58 6.94 -8.95 5.58
C HIS A 58 6.58 -8.02 6.74
N SER A 59 7.56 -7.56 7.51
CA SER A 59 7.32 -6.63 8.62
C SER A 59 6.81 -5.27 8.18
N THR A 60 7.09 -4.87 6.93
CA THR A 60 6.69 -3.57 6.40
C THR A 60 5.79 -3.66 5.17
N ARG A 61 5.62 -4.84 4.59
CA ARG A 61 4.87 -5.04 3.34
C ARG A 61 3.44 -4.54 3.42
N TRP A 62 2.78 -4.73 4.56
CA TRP A 62 1.41 -4.28 4.79
C TRP A 62 1.32 -3.22 5.89
N ASN A 63 2.35 -2.39 6.01
CA ASN A 63 2.39 -1.26 6.92
C ASN A 63 2.01 0.01 6.15
N GLU A 64 0.96 0.68 6.58
CA GLU A 64 0.44 1.87 5.90
C GLU A 64 1.48 2.97 5.75
N GLN A 65 2.34 3.15 6.72
CA GLN A 65 3.37 4.19 6.68
C GLN A 65 4.44 3.89 5.62
N ASN A 66 4.59 2.62 5.24
CA ASN A 66 5.57 2.18 4.24
C ASN A 66 5.04 2.32 2.82
N CYS A 67 3.80 2.69 2.62
CA CYS A 67 3.12 2.60 1.33
C CYS A 67 2.40 3.89 0.97
N ALA A 68 2.42 4.22 -0.31
CA ALA A 68 1.69 5.37 -0.83
C ALA A 68 1.45 5.19 -2.33
N VAL A 69 0.51 5.96 -2.86
CA VAL A 69 0.21 5.93 -4.30
C VAL A 69 1.41 6.43 -5.09
N GLN A 70 1.82 5.65 -6.08
CA GLN A 70 2.83 6.07 -7.05
C GLN A 70 2.36 5.73 -8.46
N CYS A 71 2.68 6.60 -9.42
CA CYS A 71 2.44 6.30 -10.83
C CYS A 71 3.43 5.21 -11.29
N ILE A 72 3.11 4.59 -12.43
CA ILE A 72 3.96 3.51 -12.99
C ILE A 72 5.38 3.99 -13.21
N ALA A 73 5.56 5.21 -13.74
CA ALA A 73 6.89 5.76 -14.02
C ALA A 73 7.74 5.80 -12.74
N CYS A 74 7.21 6.32 -11.64
CA CYS A 74 7.95 6.40 -10.38
C CYS A 74 8.15 5.03 -9.74
N ASN A 75 7.09 4.21 -9.71
CA ASN A 75 7.13 2.94 -9.01
C ASN A 75 7.94 1.86 -9.72
N CYS A 76 7.78 1.75 -11.04
CA CYS A 76 8.41 0.67 -11.82
C CYS A 76 9.68 1.10 -12.53
N PHE A 77 9.63 2.25 -13.23
CA PHE A 77 10.75 2.66 -14.09
C PHE A 77 11.82 3.48 -13.36
N SER A 78 11.47 4.14 -12.26
CA SER A 78 12.42 4.89 -11.43
C SER A 78 12.68 4.21 -10.09
N GLN A 79 12.51 2.89 -10.04
CA GLN A 79 12.82 2.07 -8.87
C GLN A 79 12.16 2.54 -7.57
N GLY A 80 10.92 3.10 -7.68
CA GLY A 80 10.16 3.57 -6.52
C GLY A 80 10.55 4.94 -6.00
N GLU A 81 11.50 5.62 -6.64
CA GLU A 81 11.94 6.96 -6.22
C GLU A 81 12.23 7.03 -4.72
N GLN A 82 13.13 6.18 -4.25
CA GLN A 82 13.37 5.94 -2.81
C GLN A 82 13.67 7.20 -2.01
N TYR A 83 14.48 8.10 -2.54
CA TYR A 83 14.81 9.35 -1.84
C TYR A 83 13.58 10.24 -1.65
N LYS A 84 12.84 10.46 -2.74
CA LYS A 84 11.61 11.27 -2.70
C LYS A 84 10.55 10.62 -1.83
N MET A 85 10.46 9.30 -1.87
CA MET A 85 9.53 8.56 -1.03
C MET A 85 9.83 8.75 0.46
N SER A 86 11.11 8.73 0.84
CA SER A 86 11.52 8.96 2.23
C SER A 86 11.13 10.36 2.70
N ILE A 87 11.29 11.36 1.85
CA ILE A 87 10.89 12.74 2.17
C ILE A 87 9.37 12.82 2.35
N TYR A 88 8.61 12.21 1.46
CA TYR A 88 7.15 12.17 1.56
C TYR A 88 6.69 11.55 2.89
N ILE A 89 7.29 10.41 3.25
CA ILE A 89 6.95 9.69 4.47
C ILE A 89 7.27 10.54 5.70
N ASP A 90 8.45 11.13 5.76
CA ASP A 90 8.86 11.98 6.88
C ASP A 90 7.97 13.22 7.02
N ASN A 91 7.57 13.82 5.89
CA ASN A 91 6.68 14.98 5.91
C ASN A 91 5.28 14.62 6.40
N LYS A 92 4.81 13.44 6.04
CA LYS A 92 3.44 13.01 6.38
C LYS A 92 3.33 12.49 7.82
N TYR A 93 4.30 11.69 8.26
CA TYR A 93 4.22 10.96 9.54
C TYR A 93 5.18 11.48 10.60
N GLY A 94 6.12 12.35 10.23
CA GLY A 94 7.10 12.90 11.15
C GLY A 94 8.53 12.51 10.78
N LYS A 95 9.46 13.41 11.07
CA LYS A 95 10.89 13.21 10.81
C LYS A 95 11.37 11.93 11.48
N GLY A 96 12.09 11.10 10.75
CA GLY A 96 12.64 9.84 11.26
C GLY A 96 11.76 8.62 10.97
N THR A 97 10.55 8.80 10.44
CA THR A 97 9.65 7.67 10.12
C THR A 97 10.27 6.76 9.07
N ALA A 98 10.85 7.33 8.00
CA ALA A 98 11.48 6.52 6.96
C ALA A 98 12.63 5.68 7.52
N GLU A 99 13.46 6.25 8.38
CA GLU A 99 14.53 5.52 9.03
C GLU A 99 14.00 4.39 9.92
N SER A 100 12.93 4.67 10.67
CA SER A 100 12.27 3.65 11.49
C SER A 100 11.74 2.49 10.65
N LEU A 101 11.21 2.78 9.47
CA LEU A 101 10.72 1.75 8.55
C LEU A 101 11.86 0.89 8.02
N GLU A 102 13.02 1.48 7.75
CA GLU A 102 14.18 0.73 7.31
C GLU A 102 14.63 -0.25 8.40
N MET A 103 14.62 0.20 9.66
CA MET A 103 14.94 -0.67 10.80
C MET A 103 13.91 -1.77 10.98
N GLU A 104 12.63 -1.41 10.88
CA GLU A 104 11.52 -2.37 11.00
C GLU A 104 11.57 -3.44 9.90
N ALA A 105 11.98 -3.06 8.69
CA ALA A 105 12.06 -3.99 7.57
C ALA A 105 13.05 -5.15 7.82
N ARG A 106 14.04 -4.93 8.67
CA ARG A 106 15.05 -5.95 8.98
C ARG A 106 14.54 -7.02 9.95
N LYS A 107 13.40 -6.78 10.61
CA LYS A 107 12.84 -7.73 11.56
C LYS A 107 12.22 -8.91 10.82
N ILE A 108 12.43 -10.10 11.36
CA ILE A 108 11.82 -11.31 10.83
C ILE A 108 10.41 -11.44 11.42
N VAL A 109 9.42 -11.48 10.54
CA VAL A 109 8.02 -11.63 10.92
C VAL A 109 7.44 -12.85 10.22
N LYS A 110 6.84 -13.73 11.00
CA LYS A 110 6.13 -14.89 10.47
C LYS A 110 4.64 -14.68 10.69
N MET A 111 3.88 -14.75 9.60
CA MET A 111 2.43 -14.62 9.65
C MET A 111 1.78 -15.97 9.45
N SER A 112 0.84 -16.29 10.35
CA SER A 112 0.04 -17.51 10.23
C SER A 112 -1.07 -17.30 9.20
N ARG A 113 -1.73 -18.40 8.82
CA ARG A 113 -2.93 -18.35 7.98
C ARG A 113 -3.98 -17.41 8.57
N ILE A 114 -4.22 -17.51 9.87
CA ILE A 114 -5.20 -16.67 10.57
C ILE A 114 -4.83 -15.19 10.45
N ASP A 115 -3.56 -14.87 10.58
CA ASP A 115 -3.09 -13.47 10.44
C ASP A 115 -3.43 -12.90 9.07
N TYR A 116 -3.19 -13.67 7.99
CA TYR A 116 -3.56 -13.25 6.64
C TYR A 116 -5.07 -13.07 6.49
N GLU A 117 -5.84 -14.05 6.96
CA GLU A 117 -7.30 -14.01 6.84
C GLU A 117 -7.91 -12.82 7.59
N GLU A 118 -7.41 -12.52 8.79
CA GLU A 118 -7.87 -11.36 9.57
C GLU A 118 -7.55 -10.05 8.87
N LYS A 119 -6.34 -9.90 8.32
CA LYS A 119 -5.95 -8.69 7.60
C LYS A 119 -6.74 -8.51 6.31
N ILE A 120 -7.00 -9.59 5.58
CA ILE A 120 -7.83 -9.56 4.38
C ILE A 120 -9.23 -9.06 4.72
N THR A 121 -9.85 -9.63 5.76
CA THR A 121 -11.19 -9.22 6.20
C THR A 121 -11.20 -7.74 6.59
N TYR A 122 -10.19 -7.29 7.33
CA TYR A 122 -10.06 -5.91 7.76
C TYR A 122 -9.98 -4.93 6.58
N TYR A 123 -9.04 -5.15 5.64
CA TYR A 123 -8.87 -4.23 4.52
C TYR A 123 -10.01 -4.30 3.51
N LYS A 124 -10.57 -5.47 3.29
CA LYS A 124 -11.77 -5.63 2.45
C LYS A 124 -12.93 -4.80 3.00
N SER A 125 -13.15 -4.86 4.31
CA SER A 125 -14.20 -4.10 4.98
C SER A 125 -13.98 -2.58 4.81
N ILE A 126 -12.76 -2.11 5.03
CA ILE A 126 -12.42 -0.69 4.90
C ILE A 126 -12.57 -0.22 3.45
N VAL A 127 -12.11 -1.02 2.48
CA VAL A 127 -12.24 -0.68 1.06
C VAL A 127 -13.71 -0.52 0.69
N ASN A 128 -14.55 -1.46 1.10
CA ASN A 128 -15.99 -1.39 0.81
C ASN A 128 -16.63 -0.16 1.45
N LYS A 129 -16.24 0.17 2.67
CA LYS A 129 -16.71 1.37 3.37
C LYS A 129 -16.29 2.65 2.65
N LEU A 130 -15.02 2.73 2.22
CA LEU A 130 -14.52 3.89 1.48
C LEU A 130 -15.25 4.08 0.15
N LYS A 131 -15.54 2.98 -0.56
CA LYS A 131 -16.31 3.04 -1.80
C LYS A 131 -17.70 3.61 -1.57
N LEU A 132 -18.38 3.19 -0.51
CA LEU A 132 -19.70 3.71 -0.15
C LEU A 132 -19.63 5.19 0.19
N GLU A 133 -18.68 5.59 1.04
CA GLU A 133 -18.52 6.98 1.46
C GLU A 133 -18.22 7.93 0.29
N LYS A 134 -17.46 7.43 -0.71
CA LYS A 134 -17.05 8.23 -1.86
C LYS A 134 -17.96 8.05 -3.07
N ASN A 135 -18.99 7.22 -2.98
CA ASN A 135 -19.85 6.85 -4.12
C ASN A 135 -19.07 6.25 -5.28
N ILE A 136 -18.10 5.42 -4.99
CA ILE A 136 -17.29 4.69 -5.97
C ILE A 136 -17.85 3.27 -6.08
N GLU A 137 -18.05 2.77 -7.30
CA GLU A 137 -18.52 1.41 -7.57
C GLU A 137 -17.42 0.36 -7.49
#